data_ea290417d7b28a9088afe10dfb1bae41
#
_entry.id   ea290417d7b28a9088afe10dfb1bae41
#
_cell.length_a   1.000
_cell.length_b   1.000
_cell.length_c   1.000
_cell.angle_alpha   90.00
_cell.angle_beta   90.00
_cell.angle_gamma   90.00
#
_symmetry.space_group_name_H-M   'P 1'
#
loop_
_entity.id
_entity.type
_entity.pdbx_description
1 polymer ?
#
loop_
_entity_poly.entity_id
_entity_poly.type
_entity_poly.pdbx_seq_one_letter_code
_entity_poly.pdbx_strand_id
1 'polypeptide(L)'
;PAQQSDLARLHLDCLIAMPWNKLYRRTYARQLAFDQAYTLGEDLQFVLDYLALLGRCQPDFSYLVLESALTFYDCSRTGTLSTKYHANYCEIWPKHFAKLNAACTAAACPPQDMLPLHRAELQVLAEGAADILRRDPDAMPARRAKARTALQSPWLKSLLDTMRHEHCSSDRAGN
;
A
#
# COMPACT_ATOMS: atom_id res chain seq x y z
N PRO A 1 22.15 2.74 -5.40
CA PRO A 1 20.80 2.85 -5.99
C PRO A 1 20.03 1.55 -5.77
N ALA A 2 18.76 1.67 -5.40
CA ALA A 2 17.85 0.53 -5.30
C ALA A 2 17.21 0.26 -6.68
N GLN A 3 16.90 -1.01 -6.95
CA GLN A 3 16.30 -1.42 -8.22
C GLN A 3 14.77 -1.33 -8.18
N GLN A 4 14.11 -1.44 -9.32
CA GLN A 4 12.65 -1.48 -9.37
C GLN A 4 12.09 -2.66 -8.57
N SER A 5 12.76 -3.79 -8.59
CA SER A 5 12.40 -4.98 -7.82
C SER A 5 12.49 -4.79 -6.29
N ASP A 6 13.08 -3.70 -5.80
CA ASP A 6 13.08 -3.34 -4.39
C ASP A 6 11.80 -2.63 -3.94
N LEU A 7 10.81 -2.43 -4.81
CA LEU A 7 9.59 -1.64 -4.55
C LEU A 7 8.84 -2.09 -3.30
N ALA A 8 8.66 -3.39 -3.10
CA ALA A 8 7.97 -3.93 -1.93
C ALA A 8 8.72 -3.58 -0.63
N ARG A 9 10.03 -3.76 -0.61
CA ARG A 9 10.89 -3.41 0.53
C ARG A 9 10.89 -1.91 0.81
N LEU A 10 11.04 -1.08 -0.24
CA LEU A 10 10.99 0.38 -0.11
C LEU A 10 9.63 0.87 0.42
N HIS A 11 8.54 0.17 0.08
CA HIS A 11 7.24 0.48 0.64
C HIS A 11 7.16 0.15 2.13
N LEU A 12 7.66 -1.01 2.56
CA LEU A 12 7.72 -1.41 3.97
C LEU A 12 8.58 -0.45 4.80
N ASP A 13 9.66 0.06 4.22
CA ASP A 13 10.54 1.08 4.82
C ASP A 13 9.92 2.50 4.82
N CYS A 14 8.63 2.63 4.50
CA CYS A 14 7.90 3.90 4.39
C CYS A 14 8.48 4.89 3.36
N LEU A 15 9.26 4.41 2.39
CA LEU A 15 9.87 5.26 1.37
C LEU A 15 9.00 5.49 0.15
N ILE A 16 7.89 4.76 -0.03
CA ILE A 16 7.02 4.85 -1.21
C ILE A 16 5.70 5.57 -0.92
N ALA A 17 5.09 5.31 0.24
CA ALA A 17 3.71 5.72 0.50
C ALA A 17 3.47 7.25 0.45
N MET A 18 4.48 8.05 0.74
CA MET A 18 4.35 9.50 0.92
C MET A 18 5.04 10.28 -0.21
N PRO A 19 4.40 11.28 -0.84
CA PRO A 19 5.00 12.03 -1.95
C PRO A 19 6.05 13.05 -1.50
N TRP A 20 5.95 13.58 -0.28
CA TRP A 20 6.75 14.70 0.21
C TRP A 20 8.22 14.35 0.53
N ASN A 21 8.56 13.09 0.67
CA ASN A 21 9.93 12.61 0.92
C ASN A 21 10.69 12.24 -0.37
N LYS A 22 10.24 12.74 -1.53
CA LYS A 22 10.78 12.37 -2.84
C LYS A 22 11.02 13.57 -3.73
N LEU A 23 11.96 13.40 -4.65
CA LEU A 23 12.14 14.31 -5.78
C LEU A 23 11.60 13.66 -7.05
N TYR A 24 10.77 14.39 -7.76
CA TYR A 24 10.11 13.96 -8.98
C TYR A 24 10.64 14.70 -10.20
N ARG A 25 10.81 14.03 -11.32
CA ARG A 25 11.06 14.72 -12.59
C ARG A 25 9.77 15.44 -13.01
N ARG A 26 9.86 16.77 -13.10
CA ARG A 26 8.72 17.64 -13.43
C ARG A 26 8.02 17.23 -14.73
N THR A 27 8.79 16.76 -15.73
CA THR A 27 8.26 16.31 -17.03
C THR A 27 7.20 15.22 -16.88
N TYR A 28 7.36 14.31 -15.91
CA TYR A 28 6.39 13.25 -15.64
C TYR A 28 5.35 13.70 -14.61
N ALA A 29 5.77 14.31 -13.50
CA ALA A 29 4.87 14.69 -12.42
C ALA A 29 3.73 15.63 -12.89
N ARG A 30 4.00 16.55 -13.82
CA ARG A 30 2.98 17.47 -14.37
C ARG A 30 1.87 16.79 -15.20
N GLN A 31 2.03 15.51 -15.55
CA GLN A 31 1.05 14.73 -16.30
C GLN A 31 0.07 14.02 -15.37
N LEU A 32 0.28 14.09 -14.08
CA LEU A 32 -0.48 13.39 -13.05
C LEU A 32 -1.20 14.39 -12.17
N ALA A 33 -2.29 13.93 -11.57
CA ALA A 33 -3.04 14.66 -10.56
C ALA A 33 -3.38 13.73 -9.41
N PHE A 34 -3.61 14.29 -8.22
CA PHE A 34 -4.19 13.53 -7.12
C PHE A 34 -5.64 13.19 -7.44
N ASP A 35 -6.01 11.93 -7.28
CA ASP A 35 -7.38 11.49 -7.51
C ASP A 35 -8.26 11.91 -6.33
N GLN A 36 -9.15 12.86 -6.57
CA GLN A 36 -10.07 13.41 -5.57
C GLN A 36 -11.15 12.42 -5.11
N ALA A 37 -11.31 11.29 -5.79
CA ALA A 37 -12.21 10.23 -5.34
C ALA A 37 -11.69 9.49 -4.10
N TYR A 38 -10.39 9.62 -3.81
CA TYR A 38 -9.79 9.03 -2.62
C TYR A 38 -9.69 10.07 -1.50
N THR A 39 -10.31 9.77 -0.37
CA THR A 39 -10.24 10.58 0.86
C THR A 39 -9.13 10.12 1.81
N LEU A 40 -8.46 9.03 1.47
CA LEU A 40 -7.36 8.42 2.21
C LEU A 40 -6.48 7.64 1.23
N GLY A 41 -5.14 7.79 1.36
CA GLY A 41 -4.17 7.06 0.55
C GLY A 41 -4.00 7.59 -0.89
N GLU A 42 -4.51 8.80 -1.19
CA GLU A 42 -4.30 9.51 -2.46
C GLU A 42 -2.82 9.70 -2.76
N ASP A 43 -2.03 9.87 -1.71
CA ASP A 43 -0.57 10.00 -1.77
C ASP A 43 0.08 8.75 -2.38
N LEU A 44 -0.27 7.58 -1.88
CA LEU A 44 0.21 6.31 -2.41
C LEU A 44 -0.22 6.13 -3.87
N GLN A 45 -1.48 6.47 -4.20
CA GLN A 45 -1.99 6.37 -5.56
C GLN A 45 -1.17 7.23 -6.53
N PHE A 46 -0.91 8.49 -6.16
CA PHE A 46 -0.09 9.40 -6.96
C PHE A 46 1.33 8.84 -7.19
N VAL A 47 1.97 8.33 -6.14
CA VAL A 47 3.32 7.75 -6.26
C VAL A 47 3.32 6.53 -7.18
N LEU A 48 2.35 5.63 -7.05
CA LEU A 48 2.24 4.45 -7.91
C LEU A 48 1.97 4.82 -9.37
N ASP A 49 1.15 5.85 -9.64
CA ASP A 49 0.91 6.36 -10.99
C ASP A 49 2.18 6.98 -11.59
N TYR A 50 2.94 7.70 -10.76
CA TYR A 50 4.23 8.25 -11.18
C TYR A 50 5.22 7.13 -11.54
N LEU A 51 5.34 6.09 -10.72
CA LEU A 51 6.22 4.96 -10.99
C LEU A 51 5.80 4.18 -12.24
N ALA A 52 4.50 3.99 -12.44
CA ALA A 52 3.98 3.36 -13.65
C ALA A 52 4.27 4.18 -14.92
N LEU A 53 4.13 5.51 -14.84
CA LEU A 53 4.50 6.41 -15.95
C LEU A 53 6.00 6.39 -16.21
N LEU A 54 6.81 6.47 -15.16
CA LEU A 54 8.27 6.42 -15.25
C LEU A 54 8.74 5.11 -15.88
N GLY A 55 8.21 3.96 -15.45
CA GLY A 55 8.55 2.65 -15.99
C GLY A 55 8.23 2.51 -17.48
N ARG A 56 7.13 3.12 -17.94
CA ARG A 56 6.82 3.17 -19.37
C ARG A 56 7.79 4.02 -20.19
N CYS A 57 8.25 5.13 -19.61
CA CYS A 57 9.13 6.08 -20.30
C CYS A 57 10.62 5.74 -20.15
N GLN A 58 11.00 5.09 -19.08
CA GLN A 58 12.37 4.70 -18.73
C GLN A 58 12.36 3.31 -18.09
N PRO A 59 12.32 2.22 -18.85
CA PRO A 59 12.20 0.86 -18.31
C PRO A 59 13.32 0.48 -17.31
N ASP A 60 14.51 1.05 -17.48
CA ASP A 60 15.70 0.74 -16.67
C ASP A 60 15.93 1.79 -15.54
N PHE A 61 14.90 2.46 -15.07
CA PHE A 61 15.07 3.42 -13.97
C PHE A 61 15.42 2.71 -12.65
N SER A 62 16.14 3.40 -11.80
CA SER A 62 16.46 2.98 -10.43
C SER A 62 16.08 4.08 -9.43
N TYR A 63 15.94 3.71 -8.17
CA TYR A 63 15.72 4.65 -7.08
C TYR A 63 17.05 5.10 -6.49
N LEU A 64 17.20 6.38 -6.24
CA LEU A 64 18.27 6.90 -5.39
C LEU A 64 17.69 7.11 -3.99
N VAL A 65 18.07 6.26 -3.05
CA VAL A 65 17.73 6.40 -1.63
C VAL A 65 18.84 7.19 -0.95
N LEU A 66 18.47 8.29 -0.28
CA LEU A 66 19.38 9.11 0.51
C LEU A 66 19.32 8.66 1.97
N GLU A 67 20.47 8.42 2.57
CA GLU A 67 20.57 8.03 3.97
C GLU A 67 20.37 9.19 4.94
N SER A 68 20.45 10.41 4.44
CA SER A 68 20.26 11.63 5.24
C SER A 68 18.77 11.98 5.38
N ALA A 69 18.32 12.26 6.59
CA ALA A 69 16.99 12.80 6.85
C ALA A 69 16.90 14.26 6.34
N LEU A 70 16.21 14.45 5.22
CA LEU A 70 16.01 15.77 4.60
C LEU A 70 14.66 16.38 4.93
N THR A 71 13.75 15.64 5.55
CA THR A 71 12.40 16.07 5.88
C THR A 71 12.05 15.67 7.31
N PHE A 72 11.26 16.52 7.98
CA PHE A 72 10.73 16.27 9.31
C PHE A 72 9.19 16.23 9.21
N TYR A 73 8.60 15.16 9.69
CA TYR A 73 7.15 15.01 9.76
C TYR A 73 6.67 15.27 11.19
N ASP A 74 5.87 16.32 11.38
CA ASP A 74 5.31 16.67 12.68
C ASP A 74 4.09 15.79 13.01
N CYS A 75 4.30 14.83 13.89
CA CYS A 75 3.24 13.93 14.38
C CYS A 75 2.49 14.48 15.60
N SER A 76 2.83 15.66 16.09
CA SER A 76 2.23 16.23 17.32
C SER A 76 0.80 16.74 17.12
N ARG A 77 0.38 16.97 15.87
CA ARG A 77 -0.94 17.53 15.55
C ARG A 77 -2.02 16.45 15.60
N THR A 78 -3.03 16.68 16.43
CA THR A 78 -4.26 15.88 16.44
C THR A 78 -5.24 16.37 15.38
N GLY A 79 -6.13 15.49 14.87
CA GLY A 79 -7.16 15.87 13.89
C GLY A 79 -6.67 15.98 12.44
N THR A 80 -5.48 15.45 12.14
CA THR A 80 -4.99 15.31 10.76
C THR A 80 -5.83 14.29 9.97
N LEU A 81 -5.76 14.32 8.63
CA LEU A 81 -6.49 13.37 7.79
C LEU A 81 -6.16 11.91 8.13
N SER A 82 -4.90 11.62 8.45
CA SER A 82 -4.45 10.28 8.84
C SER A 82 -4.97 9.80 10.19
N THR A 83 -5.39 10.72 11.08
CA THR A 83 -5.93 10.39 12.41
C THR A 83 -7.45 10.43 12.47
N LYS A 84 -8.11 10.87 11.39
CA LYS A 84 -9.57 10.89 11.28
C LYS A 84 -10.11 9.48 11.09
N TYR A 85 -11.31 9.27 11.64
CA TYR A 85 -12.06 8.07 11.36
C TYR A 85 -12.58 8.06 9.91
N HIS A 86 -12.32 6.97 9.19
CA HIS A 86 -12.77 6.75 7.82
C HIS A 86 -13.72 5.55 7.76
N ALA A 87 -15.01 5.82 7.61
CA ALA A 87 -16.03 4.76 7.56
C ALA A 87 -15.87 3.81 6.36
N ASN A 88 -15.22 4.26 5.30
CA ASN A 88 -14.98 3.52 4.05
C ASN A 88 -13.58 2.87 3.99
N TYR A 89 -12.87 2.80 5.12
CA TYR A 89 -11.52 2.25 5.22
C TYR A 89 -11.37 0.87 4.56
N CYS A 90 -12.28 -0.04 4.89
CA CYS A 90 -12.28 -1.39 4.33
C CYS A 90 -12.66 -1.48 2.84
N GLU A 91 -13.14 -0.38 2.24
CA GLU A 91 -13.45 -0.29 0.82
C GLU A 91 -12.28 0.31 0.03
N ILE A 92 -11.53 1.22 0.65
CA ILE A 92 -10.43 1.96 0.02
C ILE A 92 -9.15 1.15 0.02
N TRP A 93 -8.72 0.63 1.17
CA TRP A 93 -7.43 -0.04 1.30
C TRP A 93 -7.25 -1.26 0.40
N PRO A 94 -8.24 -2.15 0.18
CA PRO A 94 -8.09 -3.23 -0.79
C PRO A 94 -7.76 -2.76 -2.22
N LYS A 95 -8.27 -1.59 -2.62
CA LYS A 95 -7.96 -1.00 -3.93
C LYS A 95 -6.52 -0.50 -3.99
N HIS A 96 -6.05 0.15 -2.90
CA HIS A 96 -4.65 0.59 -2.81
C HIS A 96 -3.69 -0.60 -2.85
N PHE A 97 -3.98 -1.63 -2.08
CA PHE A 97 -3.15 -2.82 -2.04
C PHE A 97 -3.15 -3.59 -3.36
N ALA A 98 -4.30 -3.72 -4.02
CA ALA A 98 -4.36 -4.33 -5.35
C ALA A 98 -3.46 -3.58 -6.35
N LYS A 99 -3.46 -2.24 -6.33
CA LYS A 99 -2.61 -1.42 -7.19
C LYS A 99 -1.13 -1.53 -6.82
N LEU A 100 -0.80 -1.53 -5.52
CA LEU A 100 0.56 -1.72 -5.03
C LEU A 100 1.10 -3.10 -5.44
N ASN A 101 0.32 -4.16 -5.22
CA ASN A 101 0.70 -5.53 -5.59
C ASN A 101 0.89 -5.67 -7.11
N ALA A 102 0.04 -5.04 -7.92
CA ALA A 102 0.22 -5.01 -9.37
C ALA A 102 1.52 -4.28 -9.77
N ALA A 103 1.86 -3.17 -9.09
CA ALA A 103 3.10 -2.45 -9.32
C ALA A 103 4.33 -3.29 -8.91
N CYS A 104 4.27 -3.98 -7.77
CA CYS A 104 5.33 -4.90 -7.32
C CYS A 104 5.52 -6.08 -8.29
N THR A 105 4.43 -6.63 -8.81
CA THR A 105 4.48 -7.69 -9.83
C THR A 105 5.13 -7.19 -11.11
N ALA A 106 4.73 -6.01 -11.58
CA ALA A 106 5.32 -5.39 -12.79
C ALA A 106 6.81 -5.05 -12.60
N ALA A 107 7.21 -4.72 -11.38
CA ALA A 107 8.60 -4.46 -10.99
C ALA A 107 9.43 -5.74 -10.73
N ALA A 108 8.83 -6.93 -10.88
CA ALA A 108 9.44 -8.22 -10.59
C ALA A 108 10.00 -8.32 -9.16
N CYS A 109 9.25 -7.78 -8.16
CA CYS A 109 9.64 -7.91 -6.76
C CYS A 109 9.77 -9.38 -6.36
N PRO A 110 10.84 -9.76 -5.64
CA PRO A 110 11.09 -11.15 -5.31
C PRO A 110 10.10 -11.65 -4.24
N PRO A 111 9.72 -12.94 -4.25
CA PRO A 111 8.74 -13.51 -3.31
C PRO A 111 9.04 -13.27 -1.84
N GLN A 112 10.32 -13.28 -1.44
CA GLN A 112 10.74 -13.03 -0.07
C GLN A 112 10.39 -11.61 0.42
N ASP A 113 10.23 -10.63 -0.48
CA ASP A 113 9.84 -9.26 -0.13
C ASP A 113 8.31 -9.10 -0.17
N MET A 114 7.63 -9.93 -0.97
CA MET A 114 6.17 -9.88 -1.11
C MET A 114 5.45 -10.42 0.13
N LEU A 115 5.97 -11.47 0.77
CA LEU A 115 5.32 -12.05 1.95
C LEU A 115 5.24 -11.07 3.15
N PRO A 116 6.31 -10.35 3.53
CA PRO A 116 6.23 -9.28 4.53
C PRO A 116 5.25 -8.17 4.13
N LEU A 117 5.21 -7.77 2.85
CA LEU A 117 4.26 -6.79 2.33
C LEU A 117 2.82 -7.25 2.55
N HIS A 118 2.48 -8.46 2.13
CA HIS A 118 1.13 -9.03 2.30
C HIS A 118 0.72 -9.12 3.78
N ARG A 119 1.65 -9.45 4.67
CA ARG A 119 1.39 -9.46 6.12
C ARG A 119 1.07 -8.06 6.65
N ALA A 120 1.84 -7.05 6.23
CA ALA A 120 1.59 -5.66 6.60
C ALA A 120 0.23 -5.16 6.09
N GLU A 121 -0.13 -5.49 4.85
CA GLU A 121 -1.43 -5.17 4.26
C GLU A 121 -2.60 -5.79 5.05
N LEU A 122 -2.48 -7.06 5.41
CA LEU A 122 -3.49 -7.76 6.24
C LEU A 122 -3.61 -7.14 7.62
N GLN A 123 -2.50 -6.76 8.24
CA GLN A 123 -2.50 -6.09 9.53
C GLN A 123 -3.23 -4.75 9.47
N VAL A 124 -2.93 -3.92 8.47
CA VAL A 124 -3.60 -2.63 8.24
C VAL A 124 -5.11 -2.82 8.08
N LEU A 125 -5.55 -3.82 7.31
CA LEU A 125 -6.98 -4.12 7.15
C LEU A 125 -7.63 -4.61 8.44
N ALA A 126 -6.96 -5.46 9.20
CA ALA A 126 -7.47 -5.98 10.47
C ALA A 126 -7.62 -4.86 11.52
N GLU A 127 -6.62 -3.99 11.62
CA GLU A 127 -6.66 -2.83 12.53
C GLU A 127 -7.77 -1.85 12.15
N GLY A 128 -7.92 -1.52 10.86
CA GLY A 128 -8.98 -0.67 10.36
C GLY A 128 -10.37 -1.25 10.57
N ALA A 129 -10.55 -2.54 10.33
CA ALA A 129 -11.81 -3.24 10.60
C ALA A 129 -12.15 -3.23 12.10
N ALA A 130 -11.17 -3.48 12.96
CA ALA A 130 -11.33 -3.43 14.42
C ALA A 130 -11.68 -2.00 14.90
N ASP A 131 -11.07 -0.97 14.31
CA ASP A 131 -11.39 0.43 14.65
C ASP A 131 -12.82 0.81 14.25
N ILE A 132 -13.25 0.41 13.06
CA ILE A 132 -14.65 0.57 12.62
C ILE A 132 -15.62 -0.08 13.59
N LEU A 133 -15.33 -1.30 14.05
CA LEU A 133 -16.20 -2.03 14.97
C LEU A 133 -16.26 -1.39 16.36
N ARG A 134 -15.18 -0.74 16.81
CA ARG A 134 -15.11 -0.12 18.16
C ARG A 134 -15.81 1.22 18.23
N ARG A 135 -15.74 2.06 17.18
CA ARG A 135 -16.15 3.47 17.25
C ARG A 135 -17.65 3.71 17.13
N ASP A 136 -18.42 2.73 16.68
CA ASP A 136 -19.87 2.90 16.51
C ASP A 136 -20.63 1.58 16.72
N PRO A 137 -21.02 1.29 17.96
CA PRO A 137 -21.77 0.09 18.30
C PRO A 137 -23.15 0.01 17.63
N ASP A 138 -23.79 1.16 17.40
CA ASP A 138 -25.16 1.24 16.87
C ASP A 138 -25.22 0.99 15.36
N ALA A 139 -24.14 1.25 14.65
CA ALA A 139 -24.01 0.92 13.22
C ALA A 139 -23.51 -0.52 12.96
N MET A 140 -23.45 -1.35 13.97
CA MET A 140 -22.87 -2.70 13.92
C MET A 140 -23.42 -3.60 12.81
N PRO A 141 -24.72 -3.67 12.48
CA PRO A 141 -25.23 -4.55 11.41
C PRO A 141 -24.68 -4.16 10.02
N ALA A 142 -24.73 -2.88 9.68
CA ALA A 142 -24.24 -2.38 8.39
C ALA A 142 -22.70 -2.51 8.29
N ARG A 143 -21.99 -2.28 9.37
CA ARG A 143 -20.52 -2.39 9.44
C ARG A 143 -20.04 -3.83 9.40
N ARG A 144 -20.72 -4.74 10.09
CA ARG A 144 -20.46 -6.19 9.97
C ARG A 144 -20.68 -6.67 8.55
N ALA A 145 -21.71 -6.16 7.85
CA ALA A 145 -21.93 -6.46 6.44
C ALA A 145 -20.76 -5.96 5.59
N LYS A 146 -20.32 -4.72 5.77
CA LYS A 146 -19.16 -4.14 5.05
C LYS A 146 -17.86 -4.88 5.35
N ALA A 147 -17.58 -5.19 6.62
CA ALA A 147 -16.41 -5.98 7.01
C ALA A 147 -16.44 -7.39 6.38
N ARG A 148 -17.60 -8.06 6.37
CA ARG A 148 -17.77 -9.35 5.68
C ARG A 148 -17.52 -9.23 4.18
N THR A 149 -18.03 -8.20 3.54
CA THR A 149 -17.81 -7.97 2.10
C THR A 149 -16.32 -7.74 1.80
N ALA A 150 -15.63 -6.99 2.65
CA ALA A 150 -14.18 -6.79 2.52
C ALA A 150 -13.40 -8.09 2.70
N LEU A 151 -13.77 -8.91 3.69
CA LEU A 151 -13.16 -10.23 3.94
C LEU A 151 -13.48 -11.27 2.84
N GLN A 152 -14.55 -11.06 2.08
CA GLN A 152 -14.95 -11.90 0.95
C GLN A 152 -14.46 -11.34 -0.39
N SER A 153 -13.71 -10.22 -0.37
CA SER A 153 -13.22 -9.61 -1.60
C SER A 153 -12.34 -10.59 -2.38
N PRO A 154 -12.45 -10.62 -3.72
CA PRO A 154 -11.62 -11.49 -4.56
C PRO A 154 -10.12 -11.23 -4.33
N TRP A 155 -9.76 -9.97 -4.07
CA TRP A 155 -8.39 -9.57 -3.76
C TRP A 155 -7.87 -10.24 -2.48
N LEU A 156 -8.62 -10.19 -1.37
CA LEU A 156 -8.19 -10.80 -0.11
C LEU A 156 -8.10 -12.32 -0.23
N LYS A 157 -9.03 -12.93 -0.95
CA LYS A 157 -9.00 -14.37 -1.22
C LYS A 157 -7.76 -14.76 -2.01
N SER A 158 -7.46 -14.02 -3.09
CA SER A 158 -6.24 -14.21 -3.88
C SER A 158 -4.98 -14.04 -3.04
N LEU A 159 -4.94 -13.02 -2.17
CA LEU A 159 -3.81 -12.76 -1.26
C LEU A 159 -3.59 -13.93 -0.30
N LEU A 160 -4.65 -14.42 0.34
CA LEU A 160 -4.57 -15.56 1.27
C LEU A 160 -4.15 -16.85 0.57
N ASP A 161 -4.59 -17.07 -0.66
CA ASP A 161 -4.17 -18.23 -1.46
C ASP A 161 -2.69 -18.11 -1.83
N THR A 162 -2.20 -16.94 -2.22
CA THR A 162 -0.77 -16.68 -2.46
C THR A 162 0.06 -16.98 -1.21
N MET A 163 -0.33 -16.47 -0.05
CA MET A 163 0.38 -16.70 1.21
C MET A 163 0.43 -18.16 1.61
N ARG A 164 -0.63 -18.95 1.34
CA ARG A 164 -0.65 -20.40 1.59
C ARG A 164 0.33 -21.15 0.70
N HIS A 165 0.40 -20.79 -0.57
CA HIS A 165 1.34 -21.41 -1.52
C HIS A 165 2.78 -21.11 -1.17
N GLU A 166 3.10 -19.91 -0.75
CA GLU A 166 4.45 -19.51 -0.32
C GLU A 166 4.87 -20.28 0.95
N HIS A 167 3.97 -20.47 1.90
CA HIS A 167 4.25 -21.24 3.12
C HIS A 167 4.56 -22.73 2.81
N CYS A 168 3.78 -23.33 1.92
CA CYS A 168 3.99 -24.72 1.50
C CYS A 168 5.29 -24.91 0.70
N SER A 169 5.78 -23.86 0.02
CA SER A 169 7.01 -23.92 -0.77
C SER A 169 8.26 -23.78 0.11
N SER A 170 8.19 -23.00 1.18
CA SER A 170 9.30 -22.83 2.13
C SER A 170 9.55 -24.10 2.97
N ASP A 171 8.49 -24.83 3.32
CA ASP A 171 8.61 -26.08 4.07
C ASP A 171 9.21 -27.24 3.25
N ARG A 172 9.13 -27.16 1.91
CA ARG A 172 9.75 -28.17 1.02
C ARG A 172 11.22 -27.88 0.69
N ALA A 173 11.66 -26.64 0.86
CA ALA A 173 13.05 -26.25 0.63
C ALA A 173 13.95 -26.42 1.87
N GLY A 174 13.37 -26.73 3.03
CA GLY A 174 14.04 -26.90 4.31
C GLY A 174 14.24 -28.36 4.75
N ASN A 175 13.88 -29.32 3.92
CA ASN A 175 14.15 -30.77 4.06
C ASN A 175 15.04 -31.21 2.89
#